data_c62ea9951150cd105e633fb0a1c37836
#
_entry.id   c62ea9951150cd105e633fb0a1c37836
#
_cell.length_a   1.000
_cell.length_b   1.000
_cell.length_c   1.000
_cell.angle_alpha   90.00
_cell.angle_beta   90.00
_cell.angle_gamma   90.00
#
_symmetry.space_group_name_H-M   'P 1'
#
loop_
_entity.id
_entity.type
_entity.pdbx_description
1 polymer ?
#
loop_
_entity_poly.entity_id
_entity_poly.type
_entity_poly.pdbx_seq_one_letter_code
_entity_poly.pdbx_strand_id
1 'polypeptide(L)'
;MPNPDISIVVIALNEADRIGHLLRHAAFASEIIVVDSGSTDGTVDLCTAAGATVIHREWTGYADQKQFAMGQATGAWILNLDADEYVPDGLASEIDAALAHAPPSVVAFSMPRLSYYLGRWIRHGGWYPDRKTRLVRNGAGQWVGDGIHERLTLDGRVQPLSQPLHHLVYRNIADHVKTANRFSDVHARHRGSASALYLLGGIPHTAGKFLECYLWKRGFLDGWPGLIIAMVSSGYVFLKHAKSWEAGRRFDAINPPATSVGTSIYPADSTSHSHDKGDRR
;
A
#
# COMPACT_ATOMS: atom_id res chain seq x y z
N MET A 1 -31.54 0.25 -8.30
CA MET A 1 -31.33 -1.21 -8.50
C MET A 1 -29.87 -1.43 -8.85
N PRO A 2 -29.25 -2.58 -8.53
CA PRO A 2 -27.89 -2.86 -8.94
C PRO A 2 -27.73 -2.76 -10.45
N ASN A 3 -26.60 -2.25 -10.92
CA ASN A 3 -26.29 -2.23 -12.35
C ASN A 3 -25.84 -3.64 -12.76
N PRO A 4 -26.62 -4.37 -13.60
CA PRO A 4 -26.33 -5.76 -13.96
C PRO A 4 -25.04 -5.92 -14.76
N ASP A 5 -24.49 -4.83 -15.23
CA ASP A 5 -23.30 -4.84 -16.07
C ASP A 5 -21.99 -4.70 -15.29
N ILE A 6 -22.02 -4.54 -13.95
CA ILE A 6 -20.80 -4.30 -13.14
C ILE A 6 -20.51 -5.48 -12.21
N SER A 7 -19.32 -6.06 -12.35
CA SER A 7 -18.70 -6.97 -11.39
C SER A 7 -17.63 -6.25 -10.59
N ILE A 8 -17.70 -6.26 -9.27
CA ILE A 8 -16.60 -5.83 -8.40
C ILE A 8 -15.69 -7.03 -8.16
N VAL A 9 -14.38 -6.87 -8.42
CA VAL A 9 -13.37 -7.90 -8.13
C VAL A 9 -12.33 -7.36 -7.17
N VAL A 10 -12.00 -8.15 -6.16
CA VAL A 10 -11.10 -7.77 -5.05
C VAL A 10 -10.12 -8.91 -4.79
N ILE A 11 -8.87 -8.57 -4.49
CA ILE A 11 -7.92 -9.51 -3.88
C ILE A 11 -7.77 -9.16 -2.41
N ALA A 12 -7.76 -10.16 -1.52
CA ALA A 12 -7.73 -9.92 -0.07
C ALA A 12 -6.75 -10.85 0.66
N LEU A 13 -6.15 -10.31 1.74
CA LEU A 13 -5.42 -11.07 2.75
C LEU A 13 -5.42 -10.28 4.07
N ASN A 14 -6.19 -10.73 5.06
CA ASN A 14 -6.29 -10.12 6.39
C ASN A 14 -6.71 -8.64 6.35
N GLU A 15 -7.90 -8.38 5.81
CA GLU A 15 -8.48 -7.06 5.61
C GLU A 15 -9.83 -6.85 6.34
N ALA A 16 -10.13 -7.68 7.36
CA ALA A 16 -11.40 -7.64 8.07
C ALA A 16 -11.76 -6.25 8.64
N ASP A 17 -10.76 -5.46 9.02
CA ASP A 17 -10.93 -4.12 9.57
C ASP A 17 -11.27 -3.05 8.51
N ARG A 18 -11.06 -3.31 7.21
CA ARG A 18 -11.25 -2.33 6.12
C ARG A 18 -12.26 -2.77 5.07
N ILE A 19 -12.29 -4.05 4.72
CA ILE A 19 -13.13 -4.59 3.64
C ILE A 19 -14.62 -4.33 3.86
N GLY A 20 -15.06 -4.18 5.11
CA GLY A 20 -16.44 -3.84 5.44
C GLY A 20 -16.92 -2.50 4.87
N HIS A 21 -16.01 -1.54 4.59
CA HIS A 21 -16.36 -0.30 3.89
C HIS A 21 -16.68 -0.57 2.42
N LEU A 22 -15.89 -1.36 1.72
CA LEU A 22 -16.15 -1.79 0.35
C LEU A 22 -17.51 -2.49 0.26
N LEU A 23 -17.75 -3.49 1.10
CA LEU A 23 -18.96 -4.31 1.06
C LEU A 23 -20.24 -3.48 1.27
N ARG A 24 -20.23 -2.52 2.22
CA ARG A 24 -21.37 -1.62 2.46
C ARG A 24 -21.69 -0.70 1.28
N HIS A 25 -20.71 -0.36 0.45
CA HIS A 25 -20.86 0.57 -0.68
C HIS A 25 -20.89 -0.16 -2.04
N ALA A 26 -21.04 -1.48 -2.05
CA ALA A 26 -21.01 -2.28 -3.27
C ALA A 26 -22.40 -2.59 -3.86
N ALA A 27 -23.50 -2.12 -3.23
CA ALA A 27 -24.87 -2.44 -3.62
C ALA A 27 -25.28 -1.98 -5.02
N PHE A 28 -24.46 -1.12 -5.67
CA PHE A 28 -24.68 -0.67 -7.05
C PHE A 28 -24.22 -1.72 -8.09
N ALA A 29 -23.37 -2.68 -7.72
CA ALA A 29 -22.87 -3.72 -8.60
C ALA A 29 -23.75 -4.98 -8.55
N SER A 30 -23.70 -5.79 -9.62
CA SER A 30 -24.47 -7.03 -9.72
C SER A 30 -23.83 -8.19 -8.97
N GLU A 31 -22.51 -8.19 -8.87
CA GLU A 31 -21.75 -9.22 -8.17
C GLU A 31 -20.50 -8.67 -7.51
N ILE A 32 -20.06 -9.35 -6.45
CA ILE A 32 -18.80 -9.08 -5.77
C ILE A 32 -18.03 -10.40 -5.71
N ILE A 33 -16.82 -10.40 -6.24
CA ILE A 33 -15.92 -11.55 -6.26
C ILE A 33 -14.68 -11.19 -5.46
N VAL A 34 -14.38 -11.97 -4.43
CA VAL A 34 -13.22 -11.79 -3.57
C VAL A 34 -12.29 -12.99 -3.71
N VAL A 35 -11.07 -12.74 -4.19
CA VAL A 35 -10.01 -13.77 -4.23
C VAL A 35 -9.17 -13.64 -2.97
N ASP A 36 -9.36 -14.57 -2.06
CA ASP A 36 -8.70 -14.59 -0.74
C ASP A 36 -7.44 -15.45 -0.78
N SER A 37 -6.35 -14.93 -0.23
CA SER A 37 -5.04 -15.57 -0.21
C SER A 37 -4.73 -16.31 1.12
N GLY A 38 -5.77 -16.70 1.86
CA GLY A 38 -5.65 -17.42 3.13
C GLY A 38 -5.76 -16.52 4.35
N SER A 39 -6.75 -15.65 4.37
CA SER A 39 -7.07 -14.79 5.53
C SER A 39 -7.42 -15.61 6.77
N THR A 40 -7.00 -15.12 7.94
CA THR A 40 -7.22 -15.74 9.25
C THR A 40 -7.91 -14.81 10.25
N ASP A 41 -8.33 -13.61 9.82
CA ASP A 41 -8.85 -12.53 10.67
C ASP A 41 -10.35 -12.27 10.55
N GLY A 42 -11.11 -13.17 9.91
CA GLY A 42 -12.55 -12.99 9.67
C GLY A 42 -12.90 -12.27 8.36
N THR A 43 -11.93 -11.95 7.50
CA THR A 43 -12.17 -11.35 6.17
C THR A 43 -13.16 -12.16 5.35
N VAL A 44 -12.96 -13.49 5.28
CA VAL A 44 -13.80 -14.42 4.50
C VAL A 44 -15.24 -14.43 5.02
N ASP A 45 -15.41 -14.47 6.33
CA ASP A 45 -16.74 -14.48 6.96
C ASP A 45 -17.53 -13.20 6.63
N LEU A 46 -16.87 -12.04 6.72
CA LEU A 46 -17.48 -10.75 6.38
C LEU A 46 -17.90 -10.69 4.91
N CYS A 47 -17.07 -11.17 3.99
CA CYS A 47 -17.37 -11.20 2.56
C CYS A 47 -18.54 -12.12 2.27
N THR A 48 -18.55 -13.32 2.83
CA THR A 48 -19.61 -14.32 2.66
C THR A 48 -20.95 -13.81 3.21
N ALA A 49 -20.93 -13.21 4.41
CA ALA A 49 -22.12 -12.62 5.02
C ALA A 49 -22.70 -11.45 4.20
N ALA A 50 -21.86 -10.73 3.45
CA ALA A 50 -22.30 -9.67 2.53
C ALA A 50 -22.77 -10.19 1.17
N GLY A 51 -22.78 -11.51 0.94
CA GLY A 51 -23.20 -12.12 -0.32
C GLY A 51 -22.13 -12.12 -1.42
N ALA A 52 -20.87 -11.87 -1.10
CA ALA A 52 -19.79 -11.97 -2.07
C ALA A 52 -19.43 -13.43 -2.37
N THR A 53 -19.04 -13.70 -3.61
CA THR A 53 -18.43 -14.98 -3.99
C THR A 53 -16.97 -14.95 -3.56
N VAL A 54 -16.59 -15.78 -2.58
CA VAL A 54 -15.22 -15.87 -2.07
C VAL A 54 -14.53 -17.08 -2.70
N ILE A 55 -13.38 -16.84 -3.33
CA ILE A 55 -12.55 -17.87 -3.96
C ILE A 55 -11.20 -17.90 -3.25
N HIS A 56 -10.87 -19.03 -2.63
CA HIS A 56 -9.54 -19.22 -2.07
C HIS A 56 -8.51 -19.49 -3.18
N ARG A 57 -7.40 -18.73 -3.16
CA ARG A 57 -6.27 -18.95 -4.07
C ARG A 57 -4.97 -18.56 -3.39
N GLU A 58 -4.01 -19.47 -3.37
CA GLU A 58 -2.68 -19.16 -2.86
C GLU A 58 -2.07 -17.95 -3.57
N TRP A 59 -1.24 -17.22 -2.83
CA TRP A 59 -0.61 -16.01 -3.34
C TRP A 59 0.43 -16.30 -4.41
N THR A 60 0.21 -15.77 -5.61
CA THR A 60 1.12 -15.92 -6.77
C THR A 60 1.68 -14.59 -7.28
N GLY A 61 1.33 -13.47 -6.63
CA GLY A 61 1.74 -12.11 -7.00
C GLY A 61 0.55 -11.20 -7.35
N TYR A 62 0.75 -9.89 -7.24
CA TYR A 62 -0.34 -8.92 -7.41
C TYR A 62 -0.98 -8.99 -8.81
N ALA A 63 -0.17 -8.99 -9.86
CA ALA A 63 -0.69 -9.00 -11.23
C ALA A 63 -1.48 -10.28 -11.53
N ASP A 64 -0.95 -11.43 -11.16
CA ASP A 64 -1.56 -12.71 -11.43
C ASP A 64 -2.84 -12.92 -10.60
N GLN A 65 -2.84 -12.49 -9.34
CA GLN A 65 -4.01 -12.56 -8.47
C GLN A 65 -5.15 -11.65 -8.98
N LYS A 66 -4.83 -10.40 -9.39
CA LYS A 66 -5.79 -9.47 -9.99
C LYS A 66 -6.31 -9.96 -11.34
N GLN A 67 -5.41 -10.52 -12.16
CA GLN A 67 -5.82 -11.11 -13.45
C GLN A 67 -6.77 -12.30 -13.28
N PHE A 68 -6.46 -13.17 -12.32
CA PHE A 68 -7.36 -14.29 -11.99
C PHE A 68 -8.73 -13.79 -11.53
N ALA A 69 -8.76 -12.79 -10.62
CA ALA A 69 -10.02 -12.21 -10.14
C ALA A 69 -10.85 -11.62 -11.28
N MET A 70 -10.22 -10.89 -12.22
CA MET A 70 -10.89 -10.38 -13.42
C MET A 70 -11.50 -11.49 -14.27
N GLY A 71 -10.81 -12.63 -14.39
CA GLY A 71 -11.29 -13.78 -15.16
C GLY A 71 -12.51 -14.48 -14.57
N GLN A 72 -12.88 -14.20 -13.30
CA GLN A 72 -14.08 -14.75 -12.67
C GLN A 72 -15.33 -13.87 -12.91
N ALA A 73 -15.15 -12.63 -13.36
CA ALA A 73 -16.22 -11.66 -13.53
C ALA A 73 -17.12 -11.98 -14.72
N THR A 74 -18.44 -11.85 -14.53
CA THR A 74 -19.47 -12.11 -15.56
C THR A 74 -20.05 -10.83 -16.17
N GLY A 75 -19.95 -9.69 -15.48
CA GLY A 75 -20.45 -8.40 -15.94
C GLY A 75 -19.70 -7.85 -17.16
N ALA A 76 -20.36 -6.97 -17.90
CA ALA A 76 -19.76 -6.28 -19.05
C ALA A 76 -18.62 -5.33 -18.64
N TRP A 77 -18.66 -4.86 -17.39
CA TRP A 77 -17.63 -4.01 -16.81
C TRP A 77 -17.12 -4.59 -15.50
N ILE A 78 -15.81 -4.50 -15.30
CA ILE A 78 -15.12 -5.02 -14.13
C ILE A 78 -14.53 -3.85 -13.34
N LEU A 79 -14.96 -3.68 -12.11
CA LEU A 79 -14.40 -2.71 -11.19
C LEU A 79 -13.39 -3.42 -10.27
N ASN A 80 -12.11 -3.21 -10.57
CA ASN A 80 -10.99 -3.77 -9.80
C ASN A 80 -10.70 -2.88 -8.59
N LEU A 81 -11.00 -3.33 -7.39
CA LEU A 81 -10.72 -2.61 -6.15
C LEU A 81 -9.68 -3.34 -5.30
N ASP A 82 -8.87 -2.58 -4.60
CA ASP A 82 -8.08 -3.09 -3.49
C ASP A 82 -9.03 -3.20 -2.27
N ALA A 83 -8.77 -4.13 -1.34
CA ALA A 83 -9.69 -4.41 -0.21
C ALA A 83 -9.88 -3.23 0.76
N ASP A 84 -9.00 -2.22 0.65
CA ASP A 84 -9.04 -0.96 1.41
C ASP A 84 -9.58 0.23 0.59
N GLU A 85 -10.16 -0.04 -0.59
CA GLU A 85 -10.83 0.96 -1.44
C GLU A 85 -12.36 0.77 -1.41
N TYR A 86 -13.13 1.85 -1.53
CA TYR A 86 -14.58 1.76 -1.69
C TYR A 86 -15.13 2.93 -2.53
N VAL A 87 -16.28 2.70 -3.14
CA VAL A 87 -16.96 3.64 -4.04
C VAL A 87 -18.02 4.40 -3.28
N PRO A 88 -17.84 5.71 -2.99
CA PRO A 88 -18.89 6.52 -2.40
C PRO A 88 -20.06 6.76 -3.38
N ASP A 89 -21.25 7.09 -2.87
CA ASP A 89 -22.48 7.24 -3.67
C ASP A 89 -22.34 8.18 -4.86
N GLY A 90 -21.59 9.28 -4.70
CA GLY A 90 -21.32 10.21 -5.79
C GLY A 90 -20.53 9.59 -6.95
N LEU A 91 -19.55 8.73 -6.64
CA LEU A 91 -18.79 8.01 -7.67
C LEU A 91 -19.64 6.90 -8.29
N ALA A 92 -20.45 6.18 -7.51
CA ALA A 92 -21.36 5.16 -8.03
C ALA A 92 -22.34 5.77 -9.06
N SER A 93 -22.95 6.92 -8.73
CA SER A 93 -23.84 7.65 -9.63
C SER A 93 -23.13 8.15 -10.89
N GLU A 94 -21.89 8.62 -10.79
CA GLU A 94 -21.10 9.03 -11.97
C GLU A 94 -20.73 7.83 -12.86
N ILE A 95 -20.41 6.67 -12.25
CA ILE A 95 -20.16 5.42 -12.97
C ILE A 95 -21.41 5.02 -13.78
N ASP A 96 -22.58 4.96 -13.15
CA ASP A 96 -23.83 4.59 -13.85
C ASP A 96 -24.11 5.52 -15.03
N ALA A 97 -23.99 6.83 -14.83
CA ALA A 97 -24.17 7.82 -15.88
C ALA A 97 -23.14 7.67 -17.02
N ALA A 98 -21.87 7.39 -16.66
CA ALA A 98 -20.81 7.20 -17.64
C ALA A 98 -21.00 5.93 -18.48
N LEU A 99 -21.43 4.83 -17.86
CA LEU A 99 -21.67 3.56 -18.54
C LEU A 99 -22.85 3.64 -19.51
N ALA A 100 -23.92 4.35 -19.14
CA ALA A 100 -25.09 4.55 -20.00
C ALA A 100 -24.75 5.22 -21.35
N HIS A 101 -23.65 5.97 -21.41
CA HIS A 101 -23.24 6.75 -22.59
C HIS A 101 -21.85 6.41 -23.10
N ALA A 102 -21.24 5.32 -22.61
CA ALA A 102 -19.88 4.93 -22.98
C ALA A 102 -19.80 4.46 -24.45
N PRO A 103 -19.09 5.19 -25.33
CA PRO A 103 -18.92 4.73 -26.71
C PRO A 103 -18.07 3.45 -26.75
N PRO A 104 -18.17 2.64 -27.81
CA PRO A 104 -17.39 1.39 -27.94
C PRO A 104 -15.86 1.60 -27.83
N SER A 105 -15.35 2.77 -28.21
CA SER A 105 -13.92 3.11 -28.12
C SER A 105 -13.41 3.31 -26.69
N VAL A 106 -14.32 3.53 -25.71
CA VAL A 106 -13.95 3.64 -24.29
C VAL A 106 -13.92 2.24 -23.70
N VAL A 107 -12.72 1.82 -23.29
CA VAL A 107 -12.48 0.50 -22.71
C VAL A 107 -12.24 0.55 -21.20
N ALA A 108 -12.01 1.73 -20.64
CA ALA A 108 -11.81 1.87 -19.20
C ALA A 108 -12.13 3.29 -18.71
N PHE A 109 -12.31 3.39 -17.39
CA PHE A 109 -12.44 4.67 -16.68
C PHE A 109 -11.39 4.78 -15.58
N SER A 110 -10.81 5.99 -15.47
CA SER A 110 -9.91 6.34 -14.38
C SER A 110 -10.57 7.35 -13.45
N MET A 111 -10.31 7.23 -12.16
CA MET A 111 -10.84 8.10 -11.12
C MET A 111 -9.74 8.59 -10.17
N PRO A 112 -9.85 9.80 -9.61
CA PRO A 112 -8.90 10.27 -8.59
C PRO A 112 -9.13 9.45 -7.31
N ARG A 113 -8.05 8.96 -6.69
CA ARG A 113 -8.11 8.24 -5.43
C ARG A 113 -7.83 9.19 -4.28
N LEU A 114 -8.76 9.28 -3.34
CA LEU A 114 -8.69 10.13 -2.16
C LEU A 114 -8.42 9.27 -0.93
N SER A 115 -7.26 9.45 -0.32
CA SER A 115 -6.81 8.64 0.81
C SER A 115 -7.24 9.26 2.15
N TYR A 116 -7.77 8.39 3.05
CA TYR A 116 -8.06 8.73 4.44
C TYR A 116 -6.88 8.29 5.32
N TYR A 117 -6.36 9.24 6.11
CA TYR A 117 -5.23 8.97 6.98
C TYR A 117 -5.28 9.83 8.25
N LEU A 118 -5.07 9.23 9.40
CA LEU A 118 -5.05 9.87 10.71
C LEU A 118 -6.23 10.84 10.94
N GLY A 119 -7.44 10.36 10.64
CA GLY A 119 -8.67 11.08 10.94
C GLY A 119 -9.10 12.11 9.88
N ARG A 120 -8.45 12.19 8.72
CA ARG A 120 -8.86 13.12 7.66
C ARG A 120 -8.60 12.63 6.23
N TRP A 121 -9.33 13.18 5.30
CA TRP A 121 -9.08 13.02 3.87
C TRP A 121 -7.91 13.88 3.42
N ILE A 122 -6.89 13.26 2.82
CA ILE A 122 -5.66 13.92 2.39
C ILE A 122 -5.81 14.47 0.98
N ARG A 123 -5.73 15.79 0.85
CA ARG A 123 -5.91 16.49 -0.43
C ARG A 123 -4.64 17.13 -0.99
N HIS A 124 -3.55 17.11 -0.23
CA HIS A 124 -2.30 17.78 -0.56
C HIS A 124 -1.09 16.84 -0.39
N GLY A 125 0.10 17.40 -0.36
CA GLY A 125 1.32 16.62 -0.16
C GLY A 125 1.69 15.67 -1.31
N GLY A 126 0.96 15.72 -2.43
CA GLY A 126 1.15 14.85 -3.59
C GLY A 126 0.42 13.52 -3.50
N TRP A 127 -0.48 13.36 -2.52
CA TRP A 127 -1.34 12.18 -2.41
C TRP A 127 -2.64 12.30 -3.20
N TYR A 128 -3.04 13.51 -3.59
CA TYR A 128 -4.23 13.75 -4.38
C TYR A 128 -3.96 14.80 -5.47
N PRO A 129 -4.54 14.63 -6.69
CA PRO A 129 -5.25 13.47 -7.19
C PRO A 129 -4.27 12.34 -7.58
N ASP A 130 -4.44 11.15 -7.01
CA ASP A 130 -3.74 9.94 -7.42
C ASP A 130 -4.67 9.13 -8.34
N ARG A 131 -4.59 9.33 -9.65
CA ARG A 131 -5.53 8.69 -10.57
C ARG A 131 -5.22 7.22 -10.76
N LYS A 132 -6.28 6.40 -10.62
CA LYS A 132 -6.25 4.95 -10.84
C LYS A 132 -7.28 4.55 -11.89
N THR A 133 -6.89 3.70 -12.83
CA THR A 133 -7.83 3.04 -13.72
C THR A 133 -8.34 1.79 -13.02
N ARG A 134 -9.62 1.82 -12.62
CA ARG A 134 -10.23 0.74 -11.84
C ARG A 134 -11.40 0.08 -12.55
N LEU A 135 -12.15 0.80 -13.36
CA LEU A 135 -13.30 0.28 -14.10
C LEU A 135 -12.87 -0.03 -15.53
N VAL A 136 -13.02 -1.27 -15.96
CA VAL A 136 -12.52 -1.78 -17.25
C VAL A 136 -13.60 -2.61 -17.92
N ARG A 137 -13.78 -2.45 -19.23
CA ARG A 137 -14.65 -3.31 -20.01
C ARG A 137 -14.13 -4.75 -19.98
N ASN A 138 -15.00 -5.71 -19.73
CA ASN A 138 -14.62 -7.12 -19.65
C ASN A 138 -13.91 -7.55 -20.96
N GLY A 139 -12.76 -8.19 -20.80
CA GLY A 139 -11.89 -8.61 -21.92
C GLY A 139 -10.97 -7.53 -22.50
N ALA A 140 -11.07 -6.25 -22.08
CA ALA A 140 -10.29 -5.15 -22.67
C ALA A 140 -9.00 -4.82 -21.90
N GLY A 141 -8.73 -5.48 -20.78
CA GLY A 141 -7.57 -5.21 -19.97
C GLY A 141 -6.84 -6.47 -19.49
N GLN A 142 -5.53 -6.33 -19.26
CA GLN A 142 -4.71 -7.39 -18.71
C GLN A 142 -3.76 -6.82 -17.66
N TRP A 143 -3.76 -7.44 -16.48
CA TRP A 143 -2.76 -7.16 -15.45
C TRP A 143 -1.44 -7.83 -15.80
N VAL A 144 -0.36 -7.05 -15.84
CA VAL A 144 1.00 -7.51 -16.13
C VAL A 144 1.99 -6.91 -15.15
N GLY A 145 3.13 -7.57 -14.96
CA GLY A 145 4.23 -7.10 -14.11
C GLY A 145 4.59 -8.09 -13.02
N ASP A 146 5.76 -7.84 -12.40
CA ASP A 146 6.32 -8.66 -11.35
C ASP A 146 6.37 -7.92 -10.01
N GLY A 147 6.08 -8.62 -8.93
CA GLY A 147 6.18 -8.13 -7.55
C GLY A 147 5.22 -6.97 -7.28
N ILE A 148 5.76 -5.78 -7.00
CA ILE A 148 4.99 -4.57 -6.66
C ILE A 148 4.81 -3.60 -7.85
N HIS A 149 5.23 -3.98 -9.03
CA HIS A 149 5.18 -3.15 -10.26
C HIS A 149 4.09 -3.65 -11.22
N GLU A 150 2.94 -4.05 -10.66
CA GLU A 150 1.81 -4.41 -11.47
C GLU A 150 1.23 -3.19 -12.20
N ARG A 151 0.82 -3.41 -13.43
CA ARG A 151 0.13 -2.42 -14.25
C ARG A 151 -0.98 -3.06 -15.06
N LEU A 152 -2.05 -2.33 -15.26
CA LEU A 152 -3.12 -2.71 -16.16
C LEU A 152 -2.77 -2.19 -17.56
N THR A 153 -2.62 -3.11 -18.53
CA THR A 153 -2.49 -2.78 -19.94
C THR A 153 -3.86 -2.80 -20.59
N LEU A 154 -4.14 -1.85 -21.46
CA LEU A 154 -5.43 -1.63 -22.07
C LEU A 154 -5.24 -1.37 -23.57
N ASP A 155 -6.14 -1.89 -24.38
CA ASP A 155 -6.20 -1.59 -25.82
C ASP A 155 -7.47 -0.76 -26.11
N GLY A 156 -7.34 0.57 -25.95
CA GLY A 156 -8.43 1.50 -26.20
C GLY A 156 -8.36 2.75 -25.31
N ARG A 157 -9.41 3.58 -25.42
CA ARG A 157 -9.46 4.87 -24.74
C ARG A 157 -9.83 4.70 -23.26
N VAL A 158 -9.10 5.38 -22.39
CA VAL A 158 -9.43 5.56 -20.96
C VAL A 158 -10.11 6.92 -20.76
N GLN A 159 -11.30 6.94 -20.20
CA GLN A 159 -12.03 8.17 -19.89
C GLN A 159 -11.89 8.53 -18.42
N PRO A 160 -11.59 9.79 -18.06
CA PRO A 160 -11.51 10.20 -16.67
C PRO A 160 -12.91 10.45 -16.07
N LEU A 161 -13.12 9.98 -14.84
CA LEU A 161 -14.19 10.40 -13.94
C LEU A 161 -13.69 11.50 -13.00
N SER A 162 -14.61 12.25 -12.41
CA SER A 162 -14.32 13.38 -11.54
C SER A 162 -14.43 13.05 -10.05
N GLN A 163 -15.40 12.21 -9.69
CA GLN A 163 -15.62 11.81 -8.30
C GLN A 163 -14.51 10.89 -7.78
N PRO A 164 -14.10 11.06 -6.53
CA PRO A 164 -13.00 10.29 -5.99
C PRO A 164 -13.40 8.88 -5.55
N LEU A 165 -12.53 7.91 -5.83
CA LEU A 165 -12.47 6.63 -5.15
C LEU A 165 -11.89 6.83 -3.76
N HIS A 166 -12.52 6.31 -2.72
CA HIS A 166 -12.05 6.42 -1.35
C HIS A 166 -11.09 5.27 -1.00
N HIS A 167 -10.03 5.58 -0.25
CA HIS A 167 -8.97 4.65 0.08
C HIS A 167 -8.52 4.78 1.54
N LEU A 168 -8.58 3.70 2.30
CA LEU A 168 -8.18 3.62 3.70
C LEU A 168 -6.73 3.15 3.81
N VAL A 169 -5.78 4.02 3.43
CA VAL A 169 -4.40 3.68 3.05
C VAL A 169 -3.58 2.99 4.14
N TYR A 170 -3.57 3.51 5.35
CA TYR A 170 -2.81 2.97 6.50
C TYR A 170 -3.65 2.96 7.75
N ARG A 171 -3.47 1.95 8.58
CA ARG A 171 -4.15 1.82 9.87
C ARG A 171 -3.64 2.86 10.89
N ASN A 172 -2.34 3.13 10.86
CA ASN A 172 -1.66 4.04 11.77
C ASN A 172 -0.29 4.46 11.24
N ILE A 173 0.46 5.26 12.02
CA ILE A 173 1.81 5.72 11.66
C ILE A 173 2.79 4.54 11.55
N ALA A 174 2.69 3.54 12.44
CA ALA A 174 3.59 2.39 12.41
C ALA A 174 3.43 1.58 11.11
N ASP A 175 2.19 1.39 10.65
CA ASP A 175 1.89 0.73 9.36
C ASP A 175 2.44 1.53 8.17
N HIS A 176 2.29 2.86 8.18
CA HIS A 176 2.89 3.75 7.17
C HIS A 176 4.42 3.63 7.12
N VAL A 177 5.08 3.67 8.27
CA VAL A 177 6.55 3.55 8.37
C VAL A 177 7.00 2.15 7.93
N LYS A 178 6.29 1.08 8.35
CA LYS A 178 6.57 -0.30 7.94
C LYS A 178 6.48 -0.46 6.42
N THR A 179 5.47 0.13 5.80
CA THR A 179 5.29 0.10 4.34
C THR A 179 6.39 0.88 3.62
N ALA A 180 6.75 2.08 4.09
CA ALA A 180 7.86 2.85 3.56
C ALA A 180 9.20 2.10 3.67
N ASN A 181 9.44 1.42 4.81
CA ASN A 181 10.61 0.58 5.02
C ASN A 181 10.65 -0.58 4.01
N ARG A 182 9.55 -1.35 3.85
CA ARG A 182 9.43 -2.45 2.88
C ARG A 182 9.70 -2.00 1.44
N PHE A 183 9.13 -0.88 1.01
CA PHE A 183 9.37 -0.35 -0.35
C PHE A 183 10.81 0.11 -0.55
N SER A 184 11.48 0.63 0.49
CA SER A 184 12.89 0.98 0.42
C SER A 184 13.79 -0.26 0.28
N ASP A 185 13.41 -1.41 0.90
CA ASP A 185 14.11 -2.70 0.72
C ASP A 185 13.98 -3.22 -0.71
N VAL A 186 12.77 -3.16 -1.27
CA VAL A 186 12.55 -3.54 -2.68
C VAL A 186 13.39 -2.68 -3.61
N HIS A 187 13.38 -1.35 -3.42
CA HIS A 187 14.21 -0.44 -4.23
C HIS A 187 15.70 -0.79 -4.14
N ALA A 188 16.22 -1.03 -2.93
CA ALA A 188 17.62 -1.36 -2.72
C ALA A 188 18.01 -2.68 -3.41
N ARG A 189 17.14 -3.69 -3.36
CA ARG A 189 17.35 -4.97 -4.07
C ARG A 189 17.41 -4.80 -5.59
N HIS A 190 16.50 -4.02 -6.17
CA HIS A 190 16.49 -3.78 -7.62
C HIS A 190 17.67 -2.92 -8.08
N ARG A 191 18.05 -1.92 -7.29
CA ARG A 191 19.18 -1.07 -7.64
C ARG A 191 20.52 -1.77 -7.44
N GLY A 192 20.65 -2.61 -6.43
CA GLY A 192 21.91 -3.21 -6.01
C GLY A 192 22.85 -2.23 -5.31
N SER A 193 24.16 -2.57 -5.30
CA SER A 193 25.22 -1.81 -4.62
C SER A 193 25.37 -0.38 -5.14
N ALA A 194 25.54 0.57 -4.21
CA ALA A 194 25.75 1.99 -4.53
C ALA A 194 26.99 2.57 -3.83
N SER A 195 27.55 3.65 -4.43
CA SER A 195 28.71 4.35 -3.90
C SER A 195 28.38 5.24 -2.68
N ALA A 196 29.42 5.69 -1.95
CA ALA A 196 29.26 6.68 -0.88
C ALA A 196 28.71 8.03 -1.43
N LEU A 197 29.06 8.41 -2.67
CA LEU A 197 28.53 9.62 -3.30
C LEU A 197 27.01 9.50 -3.52
N TYR A 198 26.51 8.32 -3.83
CA TYR A 198 25.06 8.09 -3.91
C TYR A 198 24.36 8.28 -2.56
N LEU A 199 24.96 7.79 -1.47
CA LEU A 199 24.45 8.03 -0.11
C LEU A 199 24.46 9.52 0.23
N LEU A 200 25.56 10.22 -0.02
CA LEU A 200 25.66 11.67 0.23
C LEU A 200 24.65 12.46 -0.60
N GLY A 201 24.43 12.08 -1.86
CA GLY A 201 23.39 12.66 -2.71
C GLY A 201 21.96 12.41 -2.18
N GLY A 202 21.78 11.43 -1.31
CA GLY A 202 20.52 11.17 -0.59
C GLY A 202 20.11 12.29 0.36
N ILE A 203 21.07 13.04 0.93
CA ILE A 203 20.79 14.10 1.90
C ILE A 203 20.01 15.27 1.26
N PRO A 204 20.51 15.95 0.21
CA PRO A 204 19.74 17.02 -0.44
C PRO A 204 18.46 16.50 -1.10
N HIS A 205 18.45 15.26 -1.60
CA HIS A 205 17.24 14.65 -2.17
C HIS A 205 16.17 14.45 -1.11
N THR A 206 16.53 14.01 0.09
CA THR A 206 15.63 13.88 1.25
C THR A 206 15.04 15.23 1.66
N ALA A 207 15.89 16.26 1.79
CA ALA A 207 15.45 17.62 2.10
C ALA A 207 14.52 18.18 1.01
N GLY A 208 14.90 18.01 -0.26
CA GLY A 208 14.09 18.41 -1.40
C GLY A 208 12.72 17.73 -1.41
N LYS A 209 12.66 16.41 -1.06
CA LYS A 209 11.40 15.67 -0.97
C LYS A 209 10.49 16.20 0.13
N PHE A 210 11.05 16.56 1.28
CA PHE A 210 10.27 17.18 2.35
C PHE A 210 9.67 18.52 1.89
N LEU A 211 10.49 19.41 1.30
CA LEU A 211 10.04 20.71 0.80
C LEU A 211 8.99 20.56 -0.32
N GLU A 212 9.21 19.61 -1.22
CA GLU A 212 8.23 19.27 -2.28
C GLU A 212 6.87 18.90 -1.67
N CYS A 213 6.84 17.92 -0.76
CA CYS A 213 5.60 17.42 -0.19
C CYS A 213 4.93 18.46 0.72
N TYR A 214 5.69 19.08 1.63
CA TYR A 214 5.13 19.92 2.67
C TYR A 214 4.81 21.34 2.18
N LEU A 215 5.75 21.98 1.44
CA LEU A 215 5.57 23.36 0.97
C LEU A 215 5.00 23.42 -0.45
N TRP A 216 5.69 22.85 -1.43
CA TRP A 216 5.28 23.00 -2.83
C TRP A 216 3.93 22.37 -3.12
N LYS A 217 3.73 21.13 -2.68
CA LYS A 217 2.46 20.40 -2.79
C LYS A 217 1.49 20.71 -1.64
N ARG A 218 1.78 21.78 -0.87
CA ARG A 218 0.91 22.35 0.17
C ARG A 218 0.47 21.33 1.23
N GLY A 219 1.33 20.35 1.57
CA GLY A 219 1.00 19.33 2.58
C GLY A 219 0.65 19.93 3.94
N PHE A 220 1.13 21.15 4.27
CA PHE A 220 0.80 21.88 5.48
C PHE A 220 -0.71 22.16 5.61
N LEU A 221 -1.48 22.22 4.50
CA LEU A 221 -2.93 22.40 4.53
C LEU A 221 -3.67 21.16 5.07
N ASP A 222 -3.02 19.99 5.05
CA ASP A 222 -3.55 18.77 5.67
C ASP A 222 -3.16 18.64 7.15
N GLY A 223 -2.58 19.68 7.76
CA GLY A 223 -2.24 19.75 9.19
C GLY A 223 -1.18 18.72 9.59
N TRP A 224 -1.32 18.13 10.79
CA TRP A 224 -0.38 17.13 11.30
C TRP A 224 -0.22 15.89 10.40
N PRO A 225 -1.29 15.30 9.83
CA PRO A 225 -1.13 14.24 8.84
C PRO A 225 -0.26 14.63 7.66
N GLY A 226 -0.42 15.85 7.13
CA GLY A 226 0.42 16.34 6.04
C GLY A 226 1.89 16.48 6.39
N LEU A 227 2.20 16.92 7.62
CA LEU A 227 3.59 16.94 8.13
C LEU A 227 4.15 15.51 8.25
N ILE A 228 3.39 14.59 8.84
CA ILE A 228 3.81 13.19 9.01
C ILE A 228 4.06 12.53 7.64
N ILE A 229 3.18 12.77 6.67
CA ILE A 229 3.35 12.29 5.28
C ILE A 229 4.65 12.82 4.69
N ALA A 230 4.93 14.12 4.83
CA ALA A 230 6.15 14.72 4.29
C ALA A 230 7.41 14.14 4.94
N MET A 231 7.39 13.94 6.28
CA MET A 231 8.49 13.33 7.03
C MET A 231 8.73 11.87 6.62
N VAL A 232 7.68 11.03 6.56
CA VAL A 232 7.82 9.62 6.19
C VAL A 232 8.25 9.48 4.73
N SER A 233 7.68 10.31 3.81
CA SER A 233 8.06 10.30 2.40
C SER A 233 9.52 10.71 2.19
N SER A 234 10.02 11.69 2.92
CA SER A 234 11.44 12.09 2.87
C SER A 234 12.34 11.03 3.51
N GLY A 235 11.93 10.45 4.64
CA GLY A 235 12.60 9.32 5.26
C GLY A 235 12.73 8.10 4.32
N TYR A 236 11.66 7.79 3.57
CA TYR A 236 11.71 6.77 2.52
C TYR A 236 12.78 7.06 1.45
N VAL A 237 12.90 8.33 1.03
CA VAL A 237 13.97 8.73 0.08
C VAL A 237 15.35 8.50 0.68
N PHE A 238 15.58 8.89 1.94
CA PHE A 238 16.83 8.61 2.64
C PHE A 238 17.13 7.12 2.72
N LEU A 239 16.15 6.31 3.16
CA LEU A 239 16.29 4.86 3.28
C LEU A 239 16.66 4.18 1.95
N LYS A 240 16.09 4.62 0.83
CA LYS A 240 16.49 4.10 -0.50
C LYS A 240 17.98 4.27 -0.76
N HIS A 241 18.53 5.45 -0.44
CA HIS A 241 19.94 5.74 -0.63
C HIS A 241 20.81 4.95 0.36
N ALA A 242 20.42 4.93 1.63
CA ALA A 242 21.17 4.26 2.68
C ALA A 242 21.24 2.73 2.46
N LYS A 243 20.10 2.10 2.21
CA LYS A 243 20.03 0.65 1.98
C LYS A 243 20.72 0.21 0.68
N SER A 244 20.66 1.02 -0.38
CA SER A 244 21.43 0.74 -1.60
C SER A 244 22.95 0.87 -1.37
N TRP A 245 23.37 1.77 -0.48
CA TRP A 245 24.77 1.87 -0.06
C TRP A 245 25.17 0.67 0.81
N GLU A 246 24.31 0.24 1.74
CA GLU A 246 24.52 -0.93 2.60
C GLU A 246 24.64 -2.23 1.80
N ALA A 247 23.76 -2.43 0.79
CA ALA A 247 23.72 -3.65 -0.03
C ALA A 247 25.05 -4.01 -0.72
N GLY A 248 25.95 -3.02 -0.89
CA GLY A 248 27.30 -3.23 -1.45
C GLY A 248 28.38 -3.60 -0.43
N ARG A 249 28.01 -3.75 0.84
CA ARG A 249 28.98 -3.92 1.93
C ARG A 249 28.62 -5.10 2.82
N ARG A 250 29.65 -5.77 3.29
CA ARG A 250 29.51 -6.79 4.33
C ARG A 250 29.89 -6.13 5.67
N PHE A 251 28.93 -5.96 6.54
CA PHE A 251 29.16 -5.57 7.93
C PHE A 251 29.00 -6.80 8.80
N ASP A 252 30.06 -7.14 9.55
CA ASP A 252 29.94 -8.17 10.59
C ASP A 252 29.34 -7.49 11.84
N ALA A 253 28.03 -7.59 11.98
CA ALA A 253 27.29 -7.00 13.08
C ALA A 253 27.43 -7.79 14.39
N ILE A 254 27.93 -9.05 14.30
CA ILE A 254 28.01 -9.98 15.44
C ILE A 254 29.42 -9.99 16.02
N ASN A 255 30.46 -9.86 15.17
CA ASN A 255 31.85 -9.88 15.57
C ASN A 255 32.52 -8.54 15.22
N PRO A 256 32.37 -7.49 16.04
CA PRO A 256 33.08 -6.24 15.81
C PRO A 256 34.59 -6.46 15.91
N PRO A 257 35.44 -5.75 15.13
CA PRO A 257 36.87 -5.84 15.24
C PRO A 257 37.31 -5.53 16.67
N ALA A 258 38.30 -6.28 17.17
CA ALA A 258 38.82 -6.06 18.50
C ALA A 258 39.28 -4.59 18.65
N THR A 259 38.71 -3.87 19.59
CA THR A 259 39.14 -2.49 19.91
C THR A 259 40.49 -2.55 20.60
N SER A 260 41.52 -1.94 20.03
CA SER A 260 42.85 -1.82 20.61
C SER A 260 42.93 -0.79 21.76
N VAL A 261 41.81 -0.36 22.30
CA VAL A 261 41.76 0.60 23.41
C VAL A 261 41.46 -0.16 24.70
N GLY A 262 42.54 -0.49 25.42
CA GLY A 262 42.45 -0.91 26.83
C GLY A 262 41.97 0.26 27.67
N THR A 263 40.72 0.18 28.10
CA THR A 263 40.24 0.60 29.43
C THR A 263 38.74 0.32 29.48
N SER A 264 38.39 -0.62 30.33
CA SER A 264 36.98 -0.87 30.68
C SER A 264 36.40 0.38 31.29
N ILE A 265 35.37 0.94 30.67
CA ILE A 265 34.62 2.12 31.16
C ILE A 265 33.62 1.72 32.27
N TYR A 266 33.52 0.42 32.56
CA TYR A 266 32.67 -0.05 33.66
C TYR A 266 33.53 -0.41 34.85
N PRO A 267 33.32 0.21 36.02
CA PRO A 267 33.97 -0.21 37.25
C PRO A 267 33.55 -1.65 37.58
N ALA A 268 34.53 -2.49 37.91
CA ALA A 268 34.27 -3.85 38.37
C ALA A 268 33.33 -3.80 39.58
N ASP A 269 32.19 -4.44 39.47
CA ASP A 269 31.25 -4.60 40.58
C ASP A 269 31.88 -5.46 41.66
N SER A 270 32.36 -4.78 42.73
CA SER A 270 32.90 -5.42 43.92
C SER A 270 31.77 -5.80 44.88
N THR A 271 31.07 -6.87 44.59
CA THR A 271 30.22 -7.55 45.59
C THR A 271 30.54 -9.03 45.64
N SER A 272 31.66 -9.34 46.31
CA SER A 272 31.87 -10.69 46.86
C SER A 272 30.99 -10.86 48.09
N HIS A 273 29.82 -11.43 47.97
CA HIS A 273 29.09 -11.96 49.10
C HIS A 273 29.67 -13.33 49.46
N SER A 274 30.49 -13.32 50.54
CA SER A 274 30.89 -14.51 51.23
C SER A 274 29.69 -15.18 51.89
N HIS A 275 29.25 -16.30 51.37
CA HIS A 275 28.36 -17.22 52.08
C HIS A 275 29.15 -17.97 53.10
N ASP A 276 29.05 -17.52 54.36
CA ASP A 276 29.45 -18.24 55.56
C ASP A 276 28.52 -19.49 55.73
N LYS A 277 29.12 -20.66 55.72
CA LYS A 277 28.48 -21.91 56.14
C LYS A 277 28.50 -22.00 57.67
N GLY A 278 27.39 -21.64 58.29
CA GLY A 278 27.12 -22.00 59.69
C GLY A 278 26.45 -23.37 59.78
N ASP A 279 27.27 -24.33 60.14
CA ASP A 279 26.84 -25.64 60.67
C ASP A 279 26.26 -25.44 62.08
N ARG A 280 25.07 -26.04 62.38
CA ARG A 280 24.73 -26.72 63.65
C ARG A 280 23.27 -27.15 63.79
N ARG A 281 23.15 -28.45 63.93
CA ARG A 281 22.21 -29.29 64.69
C ARG A 281 20.78 -29.40 64.18
#